data_1a2166bfb8edad0a318ec2307f9bbceb
#
_entry.id   1a2166bfb8edad0a318ec2307f9bbceb
#
_cell.length_a   1.000
_cell.length_b   1.000
_cell.length_c   1.000
_cell.angle_alpha   90.00
_cell.angle_beta   90.00
_cell.angle_gamma   90.00
#
_symmetry.space_group_name_H-M   'P 1'
#
loop_
_entity.id
_entity.type
_entity.pdbx_description
1 polymer ?
#
loop_
_entity_poly.entity_id
_entity_poly.type
_entity_poly.pdbx_seq_one_letter_code
_entity_poly.pdbx_strand_id
1 'polypeptide(L)'
;MSKSDFPHKIVKRTAILVDGGFYRRRAQHHWGDKTAAERADELFEYCMRLLHDKHEYRELYRIFYYDCPPMAKKLYHPFLKRQVDFGKTDLYTWTNEFFQNLKAKRKVALRLGMLSEAQAHYTIRPDVVKKLCNGSRLFSDLDENDFMLCLDQKGVDMKIGIDITSLAYKHLVDQIILISGDSDFVPAAKLARREGIDFILAPMEATIKPELHEHIDGLLNRTSRKSSVETTSTALDPTSTTDTSTTDASVSNT
;
A
#
# COMPACT_ATOMS: atom_id res chain seq x y z
N MET A 1 -25.31 41.13 -20.76
CA MET A 1 -23.90 40.68 -20.58
C MET A 1 -23.94 39.34 -19.89
N SER A 2 -23.46 38.34 -20.61
CA SER A 2 -23.63 36.91 -20.40
C SER A 2 -22.97 36.42 -19.12
N LYS A 3 -23.69 35.50 -18.42
CA LYS A 3 -23.20 34.72 -17.30
C LYS A 3 -22.02 33.88 -17.79
N SER A 4 -20.92 33.97 -17.06
CA SER A 4 -19.67 33.25 -17.28
C SER A 4 -19.88 31.76 -17.51
N ASP A 5 -19.49 31.28 -18.68
CA ASP A 5 -19.19 29.88 -18.96
C ASP A 5 -18.02 29.42 -18.09
N PHE A 6 -18.31 28.92 -16.88
CA PHE A 6 -17.36 28.08 -16.18
C PHE A 6 -17.39 26.72 -16.89
N PRO A 7 -16.27 26.24 -17.41
CA PRO A 7 -16.24 24.91 -17.99
C PRO A 7 -16.76 23.93 -16.93
N HIS A 8 -17.79 23.17 -17.28
CA HIS A 8 -18.28 22.09 -16.41
C HIS A 8 -17.11 21.14 -16.15
N LYS A 9 -16.52 21.23 -14.95
CA LYS A 9 -15.49 20.30 -14.55
C LYS A 9 -16.10 18.90 -14.55
N ILE A 10 -15.59 18.04 -15.41
CA ILE A 10 -16.00 16.64 -15.47
C ILE A 10 -15.63 15.99 -14.14
N VAL A 11 -16.61 15.45 -13.45
CA VAL A 11 -16.42 14.72 -12.18
C VAL A 11 -16.28 13.26 -12.50
N LYS A 12 -15.10 12.67 -12.21
CA LYS A 12 -14.85 11.24 -12.37
C LYS A 12 -15.31 10.47 -11.12
N ARG A 13 -16.24 9.54 -11.27
CA ARG A 13 -16.59 8.57 -10.20
C ARG A 13 -15.44 7.59 -10.05
N THR A 14 -14.79 7.60 -8.89
CA THR A 14 -13.56 6.87 -8.64
C THR A 14 -13.76 5.77 -7.61
N ALA A 15 -13.43 4.52 -7.96
CA ALA A 15 -13.29 3.44 -7.00
C ALA A 15 -11.82 3.32 -6.57
N ILE A 16 -11.59 3.06 -5.29
CA ILE A 16 -10.25 2.77 -4.75
C ILE A 16 -10.24 1.32 -4.29
N LEU A 17 -9.34 0.53 -4.86
CA LEU A 17 -9.14 -0.87 -4.52
C LEU A 17 -7.82 -1.01 -3.76
N VAL A 18 -7.86 -1.61 -2.60
CA VAL A 18 -6.72 -1.70 -1.68
C VAL A 18 -6.34 -3.15 -1.45
N ASP A 19 -5.19 -3.56 -1.97
CA ASP A 19 -4.54 -4.79 -1.56
C ASP A 19 -4.08 -4.63 -0.10
N GLY A 20 -4.75 -5.31 0.83
CA GLY A 20 -4.53 -5.14 2.27
C GLY A 20 -3.17 -5.62 2.72
N GLY A 21 -2.68 -6.71 2.16
CA GLY A 21 -1.36 -7.24 2.46
C GLY A 21 -0.26 -6.28 2.01
N PHE A 22 -0.37 -5.75 0.80
CA PHE A 22 0.54 -4.75 0.27
C PHE A 22 0.46 -3.45 1.10
N TYR A 23 -0.73 -2.92 1.31
CA TYR A 23 -0.93 -1.67 2.06
C TYR A 23 -0.32 -1.75 3.46
N ARG A 24 -0.61 -2.78 4.24
CA ARG A 24 -0.10 -2.89 5.62
C ARG A 24 1.42 -2.87 5.68
N ARG A 25 2.11 -3.61 4.80
CA ARG A 25 3.59 -3.60 4.73
C ARG A 25 4.14 -2.21 4.38
N ARG A 26 3.55 -1.56 3.37
CA ARG A 26 4.00 -0.22 2.96
C ARG A 26 3.66 0.85 3.99
N ALA A 27 2.48 0.77 4.61
CA ALA A 27 2.06 1.70 5.65
C ALA A 27 2.96 1.60 6.89
N GLN A 28 3.35 0.39 7.30
CA GLN A 28 4.31 0.20 8.38
C GLN A 28 5.68 0.81 8.04
N HIS A 29 6.15 0.61 6.81
CA HIS A 29 7.42 1.17 6.34
C HIS A 29 7.42 2.70 6.35
N HIS A 30 6.34 3.35 5.87
CA HIS A 30 6.28 4.81 5.75
C HIS A 30 5.89 5.53 7.04
N TRP A 31 5.07 4.90 7.87
CA TRP A 31 4.38 5.58 8.98
C TRP A 31 4.50 4.85 10.33
N GLY A 32 5.30 3.78 10.39
CA GLY A 32 5.56 3.03 11.62
C GLY A 32 4.38 2.19 12.10
N ASP A 33 4.52 1.67 13.33
CA ASP A 33 3.48 0.90 13.98
C ASP A 33 2.38 1.80 14.53
N LYS A 34 1.13 1.31 14.43
CA LYS A 34 -0.07 2.01 14.87
C LYS A 34 -1.10 1.05 15.45
N THR A 35 -1.94 1.58 16.31
CA THR A 35 -3.13 0.87 16.77
C THR A 35 -4.07 0.56 15.58
N ALA A 36 -4.95 -0.40 15.77
CA ALA A 36 -5.93 -0.80 14.76
C ALA A 36 -6.82 0.38 14.30
N ALA A 37 -7.25 1.22 15.23
CA ALA A 37 -8.07 2.39 14.93
C ALA A 37 -7.28 3.45 14.14
N GLU A 38 -6.09 3.82 14.60
CA GLU A 38 -5.23 4.81 13.92
C GLU A 38 -4.84 4.34 12.51
N ARG A 39 -4.57 3.05 12.31
CA ARG A 39 -4.26 2.49 10.99
C ARG A 39 -5.47 2.53 10.06
N ALA A 40 -6.68 2.32 10.58
CA ALA A 40 -7.91 2.42 9.80
C ALA A 40 -8.21 3.87 9.40
N ASP A 41 -7.97 4.83 10.31
CA ASP A 41 -8.09 6.26 10.01
C ASP A 41 -7.07 6.69 8.96
N GLU A 42 -5.83 6.27 9.11
CA GLU A 42 -4.74 6.58 8.17
C GLU A 42 -5.02 6.04 6.77
N LEU A 43 -5.52 4.80 6.64
CA LEU A 43 -5.91 4.25 5.35
C LEU A 43 -6.99 5.11 4.69
N PHE A 44 -8.02 5.47 5.47
CA PHE A 44 -9.11 6.29 4.95
C PHE A 44 -8.60 7.67 4.50
N GLU A 45 -7.79 8.33 5.32
CA GLU A 45 -7.17 9.61 4.97
C GLU A 45 -6.25 9.49 3.72
N TYR A 46 -5.49 8.39 3.63
CA TYR A 46 -4.66 8.14 2.45
C TYR A 46 -5.51 8.00 1.19
N CYS A 47 -6.59 7.24 1.24
CA CYS A 47 -7.54 7.12 0.13
C CYS A 47 -8.14 8.48 -0.23
N MET A 48 -8.51 9.30 0.75
CA MET A 48 -9.04 10.65 0.49
C MET A 48 -7.99 11.57 -0.14
N ARG A 49 -6.70 11.46 0.24
CA ARG A 49 -5.62 12.20 -0.44
C ARG A 49 -5.43 11.79 -1.89
N LEU A 50 -5.64 10.50 -2.25
CA LEU A 50 -5.56 10.04 -3.64
C LEU A 50 -6.66 10.65 -4.53
N LEU A 51 -7.82 10.99 -3.95
CA LEU A 51 -8.90 11.67 -4.68
C LEU A 51 -8.59 13.15 -4.95
N HIS A 52 -7.73 13.77 -4.17
CA HIS A 52 -7.36 15.16 -4.37
C HIS A 52 -6.45 15.28 -5.60
N ASP A 53 -6.93 16.01 -6.62
CA ASP A 53 -6.13 16.35 -7.78
C ASP A 53 -6.35 17.84 -8.14
N LYS A 54 -5.31 18.49 -8.69
CA LYS A 54 -5.39 19.91 -9.08
C LYS A 54 -6.15 20.10 -10.39
N HIS A 55 -6.16 19.10 -11.23
CA HIS A 55 -6.68 19.17 -12.61
C HIS A 55 -7.97 18.40 -12.80
N GLU A 56 -8.26 17.42 -11.92
CA GLU A 56 -9.42 16.54 -12.01
C GLU A 56 -10.27 16.59 -10.76
N TYR A 57 -11.59 16.55 -10.94
CA TYR A 57 -12.54 16.34 -9.85
C TYR A 57 -12.84 14.83 -9.75
N ARG A 58 -12.48 14.24 -8.61
CA ARG A 58 -12.73 12.83 -8.31
C ARG A 58 -13.77 12.70 -7.21
N GLU A 59 -14.87 12.04 -7.49
CA GLU A 59 -15.86 11.68 -6.49
C GLU A 59 -15.68 10.22 -6.06
N LEU A 60 -15.59 9.97 -4.75
CA LEU A 60 -15.46 8.63 -4.23
C LEU A 60 -16.73 7.82 -4.51
N TYR A 61 -16.63 6.79 -5.35
CA TYR A 61 -17.63 5.74 -5.46
C TYR A 61 -17.59 4.86 -4.21
N ARG A 62 -16.48 4.15 -3.98
CA ARG A 62 -16.26 3.24 -2.84
C ARG A 62 -14.78 2.91 -2.67
N ILE A 63 -14.36 2.63 -1.44
CA ILE A 63 -13.10 2.00 -1.11
C ILE A 63 -13.38 0.51 -0.88
N PHE A 64 -12.72 -0.36 -1.65
CA PHE A 64 -12.75 -1.81 -1.46
C PHE A 64 -11.43 -2.24 -0.83
N TYR A 65 -11.49 -2.85 0.33
CA TYR A 65 -10.32 -3.35 1.04
C TYR A 65 -10.30 -4.87 0.99
N TYR A 66 -9.25 -5.44 0.42
CA TYR A 66 -9.10 -6.87 0.20
C TYR A 66 -8.04 -7.45 1.12
N ASP A 67 -8.38 -8.49 1.87
CA ASP A 67 -7.47 -9.16 2.79
C ASP A 67 -8.03 -10.55 3.14
N CYS A 68 -7.31 -11.28 4.00
CA CYS A 68 -7.83 -12.48 4.63
C CYS A 68 -8.13 -12.22 6.11
N PRO A 69 -9.14 -12.91 6.68
CA PRO A 69 -9.33 -12.87 8.12
C PRO A 69 -8.10 -13.44 8.82
N PRO A 70 -7.80 -13.02 10.07
CA PRO A 70 -6.68 -13.58 10.80
C PRO A 70 -6.96 -15.04 11.20
N MET A 71 -5.92 -15.86 11.22
CA MET A 71 -6.02 -17.28 11.60
C MET A 71 -6.38 -17.41 13.09
N ALA A 72 -7.37 -18.29 13.38
CA ALA A 72 -7.79 -18.61 14.75
C ALA A 72 -7.33 -20.01 15.22
N LYS A 73 -6.67 -20.78 14.36
CA LYS A 73 -6.30 -22.18 14.61
C LYS A 73 -5.16 -22.29 15.62
N LYS A 74 -5.15 -23.41 16.35
CA LYS A 74 -3.99 -23.85 17.13
C LYS A 74 -3.07 -24.69 16.27
N LEU A 75 -1.78 -24.36 16.25
CA LEU A 75 -0.76 -25.15 15.55
C LEU A 75 0.37 -25.55 16.49
N TYR A 76 0.86 -26.77 16.29
CA TYR A 76 2.05 -27.25 17.00
C TYR A 76 3.30 -26.59 16.44
N HIS A 77 4.07 -25.92 17.31
CA HIS A 77 5.36 -25.34 16.95
C HIS A 77 6.47 -26.35 17.20
N PRO A 78 7.21 -26.80 16.16
CA PRO A 78 8.14 -27.92 16.30
C PRO A 78 9.32 -27.61 17.23
N PHE A 79 9.82 -26.39 17.24
CA PHE A 79 10.93 -25.99 18.12
C PHE A 79 10.46 -25.79 19.57
N LEU A 80 9.38 -25.07 19.78
CA LEU A 80 8.83 -24.81 21.13
C LEU A 80 8.17 -26.04 21.76
N LYS A 81 7.93 -27.09 20.97
CA LYS A 81 7.29 -28.35 21.41
C LYS A 81 5.94 -28.12 22.11
N ARG A 82 5.21 -27.08 21.69
CA ARG A 82 3.90 -26.71 22.25
C ARG A 82 2.97 -26.20 21.17
N GLN A 83 1.68 -26.20 21.46
CA GLN A 83 0.70 -25.55 20.60
C GLN A 83 0.72 -24.05 20.78
N VAL A 84 0.71 -23.31 19.67
CA VAL A 84 0.50 -21.86 19.60
C VAL A 84 -0.94 -21.61 19.20
N ASP A 85 -1.68 -20.88 20.01
CA ASP A 85 -3.08 -20.50 19.77
C ASP A 85 -3.12 -19.13 19.05
N PHE A 86 -3.28 -19.15 17.74
CA PHE A 86 -3.29 -17.91 16.94
C PHE A 86 -4.49 -17.02 17.23
N GLY A 87 -5.62 -17.59 17.66
CA GLY A 87 -6.79 -16.83 18.08
C GLY A 87 -6.60 -15.96 19.33
N LYS A 88 -5.49 -16.17 20.06
CA LYS A 88 -5.13 -15.40 21.27
C LYS A 88 -3.94 -14.46 21.04
N THR A 89 -3.47 -14.31 19.82
CA THR A 89 -2.34 -13.43 19.50
C THR A 89 -2.80 -11.97 19.39
N ASP A 90 -1.87 -11.06 19.68
CA ASP A 90 -2.10 -9.62 19.49
C ASP A 90 -2.44 -9.30 18.04
N LEU A 91 -1.80 -10.00 17.08
CA LEU A 91 -2.09 -9.85 15.65
C LEU A 91 -3.54 -10.22 15.32
N TYR A 92 -4.08 -11.28 15.93
CA TYR A 92 -5.47 -11.68 15.74
C TYR A 92 -6.42 -10.59 16.25
N THR A 93 -6.19 -10.10 17.46
CA THR A 93 -7.01 -9.04 18.07
C THR A 93 -6.92 -7.76 17.25
N TRP A 94 -5.70 -7.31 16.96
CA TRP A 94 -5.45 -6.11 16.18
C TRP A 94 -6.13 -6.16 14.80
N THR A 95 -6.01 -7.30 14.08
CA THR A 95 -6.59 -7.42 12.74
C THR A 95 -8.12 -7.38 12.75
N ASN A 96 -8.75 -8.02 13.74
CA ASN A 96 -10.20 -7.98 13.89
C ASN A 96 -10.68 -6.56 14.24
N GLU A 97 -10.02 -5.88 15.16
CA GLU A 97 -10.31 -4.48 15.50
C GLU A 97 -10.13 -3.57 14.29
N PHE A 98 -9.05 -3.74 13.52
CA PHE A 98 -8.81 -2.99 12.30
C PHE A 98 -9.96 -3.16 11.30
N PHE A 99 -10.41 -4.40 11.06
CA PHE A 99 -11.55 -4.65 10.19
C PHE A 99 -12.85 -4.04 10.71
N GLN A 100 -13.09 -4.05 12.02
CA GLN A 100 -14.28 -3.39 12.60
C GLN A 100 -14.21 -1.87 12.38
N ASN A 101 -13.07 -1.25 12.63
CA ASN A 101 -12.87 0.17 12.38
C ASN A 101 -13.05 0.54 10.90
N LEU A 102 -12.59 -0.29 9.97
CA LEU A 102 -12.82 -0.08 8.54
C LEU A 102 -14.30 -0.19 8.17
N LYS A 103 -15.03 -1.18 8.71
CA LYS A 103 -16.47 -1.35 8.46
C LYS A 103 -17.30 -0.16 8.93
N ALA A 104 -16.85 0.54 9.97
CA ALA A 104 -17.53 1.72 10.49
C ALA A 104 -17.39 2.94 9.57
N LYS A 105 -16.44 2.94 8.64
CA LYS A 105 -16.21 4.08 7.76
C LYS A 105 -17.17 4.08 6.57
N ARG A 106 -17.72 5.26 6.28
CA ARG A 106 -18.63 5.43 5.14
C ARG A 106 -17.94 5.12 3.81
N LYS A 107 -18.63 4.43 2.92
CA LYS A 107 -18.15 4.03 1.57
C LYS A 107 -16.95 3.07 1.61
N VAL A 108 -16.70 2.37 2.70
CA VAL A 108 -15.70 1.30 2.79
C VAL A 108 -16.40 -0.07 2.76
N ALA A 109 -15.86 -0.98 1.97
CA ALA A 109 -16.34 -2.37 1.88
C ALA A 109 -15.17 -3.34 2.01
N LEU A 110 -15.27 -4.27 2.97
CA LEU A 110 -14.32 -5.37 3.08
C LEU A 110 -14.64 -6.47 2.08
N ARG A 111 -13.61 -7.03 1.47
CA ARG A 111 -13.63 -8.12 0.49
C ARG A 111 -12.68 -9.22 0.97
N LEU A 112 -13.11 -9.97 1.98
CA LEU A 112 -12.22 -10.96 2.61
C LEU A 112 -12.13 -12.24 1.76
N GLY A 113 -10.89 -12.68 1.54
CA GLY A 113 -10.54 -14.00 1.03
C GLY A 113 -10.67 -15.08 2.10
N MET A 114 -9.99 -16.18 1.89
CA MET A 114 -9.95 -17.31 2.82
C MET A 114 -8.51 -17.71 3.11
N LEU A 115 -8.25 -18.14 4.35
CA LEU A 115 -7.01 -18.79 4.73
C LEU A 115 -7.14 -20.31 4.56
N SER A 116 -6.12 -20.94 3.97
CA SER A 116 -6.03 -22.41 3.92
C SER A 116 -5.54 -22.96 5.26
N GLU A 117 -6.33 -22.79 6.33
CA GLU A 117 -5.94 -23.19 7.67
C GLU A 117 -5.64 -24.71 7.78
N ALA A 118 -6.26 -25.55 6.95
CA ALA A 118 -5.99 -26.99 6.94
C ALA A 118 -4.54 -27.32 6.53
N GLN A 119 -3.95 -26.49 5.67
CA GLN A 119 -2.59 -26.65 5.16
C GLN A 119 -1.56 -25.85 5.96
N ALA A 120 -2.00 -25.07 6.94
CA ALA A 120 -1.11 -24.26 7.77
C ALA A 120 -0.15 -25.16 8.56
N HIS A 121 1.15 -24.89 8.45
CA HIS A 121 2.22 -25.62 9.14
C HIS A 121 3.46 -24.75 9.32
N TYR A 122 4.31 -25.13 10.25
CA TYR A 122 5.64 -24.52 10.39
C TYR A 122 6.65 -25.22 9.49
N THR A 123 7.55 -24.44 8.90
CA THR A 123 8.72 -24.94 8.17
C THR A 123 9.96 -24.12 8.56
N ILE A 124 11.15 -24.69 8.32
CA ILE A 124 12.41 -23.95 8.48
C ILE A 124 12.53 -22.93 7.35
N ARG A 125 12.98 -21.74 7.68
CA ARG A 125 13.18 -20.64 6.71
C ARG A 125 14.15 -21.07 5.60
N PRO A 126 13.90 -20.72 4.32
CA PRO A 126 14.74 -21.15 3.19
C PRO A 126 16.21 -20.71 3.30
N ASP A 127 16.48 -19.55 3.90
CA ASP A 127 17.83 -19.06 4.14
C ASP A 127 18.58 -19.92 5.19
N VAL A 128 17.86 -20.40 6.20
CA VAL A 128 18.39 -21.30 7.22
C VAL A 128 18.65 -22.70 6.63
N VAL A 129 17.72 -23.21 5.80
CA VAL A 129 17.91 -24.48 5.09
C VAL A 129 19.20 -24.46 4.28
N LYS A 130 19.49 -23.38 3.55
CA LYS A 130 20.77 -23.25 2.81
C LYS A 130 21.98 -23.34 3.72
N LYS A 131 21.93 -22.69 4.91
CA LYS A 131 23.03 -22.74 5.90
C LYS A 131 23.21 -24.14 6.51
N LEU A 132 22.13 -24.87 6.73
CA LEU A 132 22.19 -26.25 7.18
C LEU A 132 22.80 -27.18 6.11
N CYS A 133 22.36 -27.02 4.84
CA CYS A 133 22.85 -27.85 3.73
C CYS A 133 24.33 -27.61 3.40
N ASN A 134 24.85 -26.40 3.56
CA ASN A 134 26.26 -26.10 3.31
C ASN A 134 27.17 -26.27 4.55
N GLY A 135 26.61 -26.71 5.68
CA GLY A 135 27.35 -26.98 6.93
C GLY A 135 27.76 -25.72 7.70
N SER A 136 27.32 -24.52 7.28
CA SER A 136 27.62 -23.27 8.01
C SER A 136 26.77 -23.07 9.26
N ARG A 137 25.74 -23.91 9.47
CA ARG A 137 24.89 -23.98 10.67
C ARG A 137 24.53 -25.44 10.96
N LEU A 138 24.41 -25.80 12.23
CA LEU A 138 24.00 -27.13 12.65
C LEU A 138 22.54 -27.14 13.10
N PHE A 139 21.91 -28.32 13.10
CA PHE A 139 20.54 -28.47 13.62
C PHE A 139 20.43 -28.12 15.11
N SER A 140 21.52 -28.32 15.88
CA SER A 140 21.61 -27.91 17.28
C SER A 140 21.54 -26.43 17.53
N ASP A 141 21.84 -25.62 16.50
CA ASP A 141 21.93 -24.16 16.58
C ASP A 141 20.62 -23.47 16.18
N LEU A 142 19.60 -24.26 15.84
CA LEU A 142 18.28 -23.70 15.48
C LEU A 142 17.59 -23.09 16.69
N ASP A 143 16.90 -21.98 16.43
CA ASP A 143 16.06 -21.29 17.40
C ASP A 143 14.63 -21.09 16.86
N GLU A 144 13.76 -20.45 17.66
CA GLU A 144 12.36 -20.20 17.31
C GLU A 144 12.24 -19.37 16.02
N ASN A 145 13.13 -18.40 15.81
CA ASN A 145 13.09 -17.46 14.67
C ASN A 145 13.48 -18.13 13.35
N ASP A 146 14.06 -19.33 13.39
CA ASP A 146 14.41 -20.10 12.21
C ASP A 146 13.20 -20.78 11.58
N PHE A 147 12.08 -20.79 12.27
CA PHE A 147 10.83 -21.37 11.79
C PHE A 147 9.89 -20.28 11.32
N MET A 148 9.23 -20.55 10.21
CA MET A 148 8.20 -19.65 9.66
C MET A 148 6.89 -20.41 9.51
N LEU A 149 5.79 -19.69 9.72
CA LEU A 149 4.45 -20.18 9.43
C LEU A 149 4.19 -20.12 7.93
N CYS A 150 3.91 -21.27 7.31
CA CYS A 150 3.38 -21.35 5.96
C CYS A 150 1.86 -21.35 6.05
N LEU A 151 1.26 -20.32 5.46
CA LEU A 151 -0.18 -20.11 5.44
C LEU A 151 -0.59 -19.48 4.11
N ASP A 152 -1.32 -20.25 3.31
CA ASP A 152 -1.76 -19.78 2.01
C ASP A 152 -3.01 -18.91 2.14
N GLN A 153 -2.94 -17.74 1.51
CA GLN A 153 -4.09 -16.86 1.31
C GLN A 153 -4.72 -17.17 -0.06
N LYS A 154 -6.02 -17.38 -0.10
CA LYS A 154 -6.74 -17.72 -1.33
C LYS A 154 -7.82 -16.70 -1.67
N GLY A 155 -7.87 -16.35 -2.94
CA GLY A 155 -8.97 -15.60 -3.52
C GLY A 155 -8.92 -14.08 -3.33
N VAL A 156 -7.88 -13.51 -2.73
CA VAL A 156 -7.74 -12.04 -2.58
C VAL A 156 -7.55 -11.41 -3.95
N ASP A 157 -6.52 -11.83 -4.69
CA ASP A 157 -6.18 -11.25 -6.01
C ASP A 157 -7.30 -11.51 -7.03
N MET A 158 -7.90 -12.72 -6.99
CA MET A 158 -9.05 -13.04 -7.82
C MET A 158 -10.22 -12.09 -7.54
N LYS A 159 -10.51 -11.76 -6.28
CA LYS A 159 -11.59 -10.81 -5.93
C LYS A 159 -11.30 -9.41 -6.43
N ILE A 160 -10.05 -8.94 -6.33
CA ILE A 160 -9.62 -7.66 -6.90
C ILE A 160 -9.88 -7.67 -8.41
N GLY A 161 -9.41 -8.69 -9.13
CA GLY A 161 -9.60 -8.82 -10.57
C GLY A 161 -11.07 -8.86 -10.98
N ILE A 162 -11.91 -9.63 -10.26
CA ILE A 162 -13.36 -9.70 -10.51
C ILE A 162 -14.05 -8.35 -10.27
N ASP A 163 -13.70 -7.65 -9.17
CA ASP A 163 -14.30 -6.35 -8.87
C ASP A 163 -13.86 -5.30 -9.90
N ILE A 164 -12.59 -5.27 -10.34
CA ILE A 164 -12.12 -4.41 -11.45
C ILE A 164 -12.98 -4.67 -12.70
N THR A 165 -13.11 -5.93 -13.09
CA THR A 165 -13.86 -6.34 -14.27
C THR A 165 -15.34 -5.94 -14.15
N SER A 166 -15.96 -6.19 -13.00
CA SER A 166 -17.37 -5.87 -12.75
C SER A 166 -17.62 -4.36 -12.77
N LEU A 167 -16.72 -3.55 -12.18
CA LEU A 167 -16.82 -2.10 -12.18
C LEU A 167 -16.71 -1.54 -13.60
N ALA A 168 -15.79 -2.09 -14.40
CA ALA A 168 -15.56 -1.68 -15.78
C ALA A 168 -16.76 -2.03 -16.68
N TYR A 169 -17.15 -3.30 -16.76
CA TYR A 169 -18.24 -3.73 -17.64
C TYR A 169 -19.62 -3.13 -17.31
N LYS A 170 -19.86 -2.84 -16.03
CA LYS A 170 -21.11 -2.20 -15.60
C LYS A 170 -21.08 -0.69 -15.66
N HIS A 171 -19.96 -0.09 -16.10
CA HIS A 171 -19.74 1.35 -16.13
C HIS A 171 -20.14 2.06 -14.82
N LEU A 172 -19.79 1.41 -13.68
CA LEU A 172 -20.13 1.94 -12.35
C LEU A 172 -19.21 3.10 -11.94
N VAL A 173 -18.03 3.17 -12.53
CA VAL A 173 -17.03 4.18 -12.27
C VAL A 173 -16.38 4.64 -13.57
N ASP A 174 -15.77 5.80 -13.54
CA ASP A 174 -15.01 6.38 -14.66
C ASP A 174 -13.51 6.15 -14.46
N GLN A 175 -13.11 5.88 -13.20
CA GLN A 175 -11.71 5.72 -12.81
C GLN A 175 -11.56 4.66 -11.70
N ILE A 176 -10.49 3.91 -11.77
CA ILE A 176 -10.07 2.96 -10.73
C ILE A 176 -8.67 3.36 -10.25
N ILE A 177 -8.49 3.50 -8.92
CA ILE A 177 -7.19 3.65 -8.29
C ILE A 177 -6.89 2.34 -7.54
N LEU A 178 -5.86 1.63 -7.97
CA LEU A 178 -5.40 0.40 -7.33
C LEU A 178 -4.20 0.68 -6.43
N ILE A 179 -4.32 0.40 -5.14
CA ILE A 179 -3.22 0.43 -4.17
C ILE A 179 -2.62 -0.97 -4.10
N SER A 180 -1.62 -1.21 -4.92
CA SER A 180 -0.84 -2.46 -5.01
C SER A 180 0.45 -2.21 -5.81
N GLY A 181 1.35 -3.18 -5.81
CA GLY A 181 2.55 -3.21 -6.65
C GLY A 181 2.68 -4.51 -7.44
N ASP A 182 1.63 -5.34 -7.42
CA ASP A 182 1.67 -6.67 -8.01
C ASP A 182 1.32 -6.66 -9.51
N SER A 183 2.16 -7.32 -10.31
CA SER A 183 1.96 -7.47 -11.75
C SER A 183 0.84 -8.46 -12.12
N ASP A 184 0.35 -9.25 -11.19
CA ASP A 184 -0.75 -10.19 -11.43
C ASP A 184 -2.06 -9.48 -11.79
N PHE A 185 -2.14 -8.17 -11.53
CA PHE A 185 -3.27 -7.33 -11.93
C PHE A 185 -3.21 -6.81 -13.37
N VAL A 186 -2.14 -7.05 -14.13
CA VAL A 186 -2.01 -6.63 -15.55
C VAL A 186 -3.21 -7.06 -16.42
N PRO A 187 -3.72 -8.31 -16.36
CA PRO A 187 -4.89 -8.70 -17.15
C PRO A 187 -6.14 -7.87 -16.82
N ALA A 188 -6.37 -7.58 -15.53
CA ALA A 188 -7.51 -6.79 -15.09
C ALA A 188 -7.37 -5.31 -15.48
N ALA A 189 -6.17 -4.74 -15.39
CA ALA A 189 -5.85 -3.39 -15.85
C ALA A 189 -6.10 -3.23 -17.35
N LYS A 190 -5.59 -4.16 -18.18
CA LYS A 190 -5.83 -4.19 -19.63
C LYS A 190 -7.32 -4.20 -19.96
N LEU A 191 -8.08 -5.01 -19.23
CA LEU A 191 -9.52 -5.10 -19.45
C LEU A 191 -10.20 -3.77 -19.09
N ALA A 192 -9.92 -3.22 -17.92
CA ALA A 192 -10.51 -1.95 -17.48
C ALA A 192 -10.26 -0.81 -18.48
N ARG A 193 -9.01 -0.68 -18.95
CA ARG A 193 -8.64 0.33 -19.94
C ARG A 193 -9.36 0.13 -21.29
N ARG A 194 -9.51 -1.11 -21.74
CA ARG A 194 -10.28 -1.43 -22.95
C ARG A 194 -11.75 -1.02 -22.85
N GLU A 195 -12.32 -1.11 -21.64
CA GLU A 195 -13.69 -0.65 -21.35
C GLU A 195 -13.79 0.87 -21.09
N GLY A 196 -12.69 1.61 -21.31
CA GLY A 196 -12.68 3.08 -21.17
C GLY A 196 -12.50 3.59 -19.75
N ILE A 197 -12.08 2.74 -18.82
CA ILE A 197 -11.79 3.14 -17.44
C ILE A 197 -10.37 3.71 -17.34
N ASP A 198 -10.24 4.87 -16.74
CA ASP A 198 -8.96 5.48 -16.38
C ASP A 198 -8.33 4.69 -15.21
N PHE A 199 -7.27 3.91 -15.50
CA PHE A 199 -6.67 2.98 -14.54
C PHE A 199 -5.40 3.55 -13.93
N ILE A 200 -5.45 3.90 -12.66
CA ILE A 200 -4.36 4.52 -11.92
C ILE A 200 -3.80 3.56 -10.87
N LEU A 201 -2.47 3.51 -10.77
CA LEU A 201 -1.75 2.74 -9.74
C LEU A 201 -1.25 3.66 -8.63
N ALA A 202 -1.41 3.23 -7.39
CA ALA A 202 -0.85 3.89 -6.20
C ALA A 202 0.10 2.92 -5.45
N PRO A 203 1.37 2.79 -5.90
CA PRO A 203 2.30 1.80 -5.38
C PRO A 203 2.97 2.19 -4.06
N MET A 204 2.61 3.32 -3.45
CA MET A 204 3.19 3.79 -2.19
C MET A 204 4.73 3.76 -2.22
N GLU A 205 5.31 4.32 -3.27
CA GLU A 205 6.77 4.38 -3.53
C GLU A 205 7.47 3.00 -3.65
N ALA A 206 6.71 1.93 -3.84
CA ALA A 206 7.29 0.65 -4.20
C ALA A 206 7.73 0.66 -5.68
N THR A 207 8.79 -0.07 -5.98
CA THR A 207 9.19 -0.34 -7.36
C THR A 207 8.15 -1.22 -8.02
N ILE A 208 7.71 -0.85 -9.21
CA ILE A 208 6.75 -1.59 -10.02
C ILE A 208 7.46 -2.23 -11.22
N LYS A 209 6.96 -3.39 -11.63
CA LYS A 209 7.51 -4.07 -12.80
C LYS A 209 7.10 -3.34 -14.09
N PRO A 210 7.95 -3.35 -15.14
CA PRO A 210 7.67 -2.70 -16.41
C PRO A 210 6.32 -3.13 -17.02
N GLU A 211 5.98 -4.42 -16.91
CA GLU A 211 4.74 -4.97 -17.47
C GLU A 211 3.49 -4.31 -16.85
N LEU A 212 3.52 -3.98 -15.57
CA LEU A 212 2.41 -3.28 -14.94
C LEU A 212 2.39 -1.81 -15.33
N HIS A 213 3.58 -1.19 -15.45
CA HIS A 213 3.70 0.21 -15.83
C HIS A 213 3.12 0.51 -17.23
N GLU A 214 3.27 -0.41 -18.18
CA GLU A 214 2.72 -0.28 -19.54
C GLU A 214 1.18 -0.28 -19.59
N HIS A 215 0.54 -0.81 -18.54
CA HIS A 215 -0.90 -1.06 -18.53
C HIS A 215 -1.67 -0.21 -17.52
N ILE A 216 -1.09 0.92 -17.12
CA ILE A 216 -1.74 1.95 -16.31
C ILE A 216 -1.80 3.27 -17.08
N ASP A 217 -2.77 4.12 -16.75
CA ASP A 217 -2.91 5.45 -17.33
C ASP A 217 -2.26 6.53 -16.46
N GLY A 218 -2.01 6.23 -15.19
CA GLY A 218 -1.36 7.15 -14.26
C GLY A 218 -0.76 6.47 -13.04
N LEU A 219 0.16 7.20 -12.40
CA LEU A 219 0.84 6.79 -11.16
C LEU A 219 0.63 7.85 -10.08
N LEU A 220 0.17 7.45 -8.90
CA LEU A 220 0.00 8.33 -7.76
C LEU A 220 0.84 7.89 -6.57
N ASN A 221 1.80 8.72 -6.18
CA ASN A 221 2.54 8.56 -4.93
C ASN A 221 2.21 9.74 -4.00
N ARG A 222 1.40 9.51 -2.96
CA ARG A 222 0.96 10.53 -1.99
C ARG A 222 1.17 10.06 -0.55
N THR A 223 2.31 9.46 -0.30
CA THR A 223 2.71 8.95 1.02
C THR A 223 3.14 10.05 1.97
N SER A 224 3.75 11.15 1.46
CA SER A 224 4.14 12.29 2.28
C SER A 224 2.90 13.07 2.75
N ARG A 225 2.75 13.25 4.05
CA ARG A 225 1.85 14.26 4.63
C ARG A 225 2.48 15.62 4.35
N LYS A 226 1.85 16.48 3.53
CA LYS A 226 2.24 17.89 3.51
C LYS A 226 2.01 18.44 4.91
N SER A 227 3.09 18.80 5.61
CA SER A 227 2.98 19.63 6.80
C SER A 227 2.42 20.97 6.34
N SER A 228 1.25 21.34 6.85
CA SER A 228 0.68 22.68 6.72
C SER A 228 1.47 23.64 7.63
N VAL A 229 2.66 24.02 7.21
CA VAL A 229 3.40 25.18 7.74
C VAL A 229 4.05 25.82 6.53
N GLU A 230 3.30 26.69 5.85
CA GLU A 230 3.89 27.75 5.05
C GLU A 230 4.45 28.76 6.04
N THR A 231 5.72 28.68 6.33
CA THR A 231 6.45 29.75 6.97
C THR A 231 6.66 30.83 5.91
N THR A 232 5.92 31.90 6.05
CA THR A 232 6.12 33.16 5.34
C THR A 232 7.54 33.64 5.59
N SER A 233 8.44 33.40 4.65
CA SER A 233 9.76 34.02 4.65
C SER A 233 9.64 35.33 3.88
N THR A 234 9.50 36.41 4.62
CA THR A 234 9.65 37.78 4.17
C THR A 234 11.07 37.99 3.67
N ALA A 235 11.22 38.23 2.39
CA ALA A 235 12.47 38.68 1.81
C ALA A 235 12.79 40.08 2.33
N LEU A 236 13.93 40.25 2.95
CA LEU A 236 14.58 41.54 3.14
C LEU A 236 15.77 41.54 2.20
N ASP A 237 15.68 42.45 1.23
CA ASP A 237 16.79 42.92 0.41
C ASP A 237 17.82 43.61 1.28
N PRO A 238 19.10 43.46 1.00
CA PRO A 238 20.04 44.52 1.21
C PRO A 238 20.80 44.88 -0.06
N THR A 239 20.55 46.08 -0.52
CA THR A 239 21.39 46.82 -1.45
C THR A 239 22.66 47.30 -0.82
N SER A 240 23.67 47.39 -1.66
CA SER A 240 24.83 48.31 -1.71
C SER A 240 26.15 47.90 -1.07
N THR A 241 27.05 47.81 -1.95
CA THR A 241 28.24 48.59 -2.31
C THR A 241 29.58 48.15 -1.80
N THR A 242 30.42 47.99 -2.78
CA THR A 242 31.81 48.49 -3.02
C THR A 242 32.99 47.76 -2.44
N ASP A 243 33.74 47.32 -3.39
CA ASP A 243 35.17 47.56 -3.70
C ASP A 243 36.31 46.88 -2.94
N THR A 244 37.15 46.42 -3.80
CA THR A 244 38.63 46.48 -3.90
C THR A 244 39.45 45.35 -3.33
N SER A 245 40.08 44.72 -4.30
CA SER A 245 41.52 44.54 -4.51
C SER A 245 42.23 43.39 -3.82
N THR A 246 42.79 42.60 -4.68
CA THR A 246 44.19 42.23 -4.94
C THR A 246 44.83 41.11 -4.13
N THR A 247 45.42 40.28 -4.95
CA THR A 247 46.74 39.59 -4.92
C THR A 247 46.83 38.26 -4.18
N ASP A 248 47.07 37.30 -4.99
CA ASP A 248 48.28 36.54 -5.29
C ASP A 248 48.63 35.36 -4.37
N ALA A 249 48.97 34.34 -5.10
CA ALA A 249 50.08 33.42 -4.99
C ALA A 249 49.91 32.15 -4.14
N SER A 250 49.75 31.05 -4.82
CA SER A 250 50.73 30.01 -5.11
C SER A 250 51.05 28.97 -4.01
N VAL A 251 51.10 27.76 -4.53
CA VAL A 251 52.08 26.67 -4.30
C VAL A 251 51.74 25.59 -3.28
N SER A 252 51.40 24.48 -3.82
CA SER A 252 52.02 23.15 -3.85
C SER A 252 52.09 22.27 -2.61
N ASN A 253 51.72 21.01 -2.93
CA ASN A 253 52.30 19.74 -2.46
C ASN A 253 52.20 19.34 -0.97
N THR A 254 51.55 18.31 -0.73
CA THR A 254 51.93 16.89 -0.75
C THR A 254 50.70 16.00 -0.64
#